data_a76fa1a3c2a73c64f9a223a402ddca23
#
_entry.id   a76fa1a3c2a73c64f9a223a402ddca23
#
_cell.length_a   1.000
_cell.length_b   1.000
_cell.length_c   1.000
_cell.angle_alpha   90.00
_cell.angle_beta   90.00
_cell.angle_gamma   90.00
#
_symmetry.space_group_name_H-M   'P 1'
#
loop_
_entity.id
_entity.type
_entity.pdbx_description
1 polymer ?
#
loop_
_entity_poly.entity_id
_entity_poly.type
_entity_poly.pdbx_seq_one_letter_code
_entity_poly.pdbx_strand_id
1 'polypeptide(L)'
;IALLTYLALIEFFRMAEFTGIKPATKTTLFSSLIIIIFTYLEAIGFINKEISSSILPICSVGICTWLLLQPKSGTISDIAASIFGLFYLGFLPSYWIKLRELNSIVDISFNSFIRLESISHNSGLYITLTSCLFIVASDIGSYFIGKSFGKRSLSPISPSKTIEGLVGGILCSIFLATIFSFLF
;
A
#
# COMPACT_ATOMS: atom_id res chain seq x y z
N ILE A 1 -0.16 10.69 3.07
CA ILE A 1 0.59 9.55 2.53
C ILE A 1 2.09 9.74 2.83
N ALA A 2 2.76 10.79 2.38
CA ALA A 2 4.19 11.00 2.56
C ALA A 2 4.67 10.89 4.02
N LEU A 3 3.92 11.44 4.99
CA LEU A 3 4.23 11.31 6.40
C LEU A 3 4.11 9.86 6.89
N LEU A 4 3.08 9.16 6.47
CA LEU A 4 2.85 7.76 6.86
C LEU A 4 3.94 6.84 6.29
N THR A 5 4.29 7.00 5.02
CA THR A 5 5.37 6.23 4.39
C THR A 5 6.71 6.50 5.04
N TYR A 6 7.00 7.76 5.40
CA TYR A 6 8.23 8.14 6.08
C TYR A 6 8.34 7.45 7.45
N LEU A 7 7.30 7.53 8.27
CA LEU A 7 7.27 6.89 9.60
C LEU A 7 7.36 5.36 9.49
N ALA A 8 6.60 4.76 8.57
CA ALA A 8 6.61 3.32 8.35
C ALA A 8 7.98 2.80 7.90
N LEU A 9 8.67 3.53 7.01
CA LEU A 9 10.02 3.18 6.57
C LEU A 9 11.05 3.27 7.70
N ILE A 10 10.99 4.31 8.52
CA ILE A 10 11.89 4.44 9.67
C ILE A 10 11.70 3.26 10.63
N GLU A 11 10.46 2.93 10.95
CA GLU A 11 10.16 1.84 11.87
C GLU A 11 10.57 0.49 11.31
N PHE A 12 10.29 0.25 10.03
CA PHE A 12 10.73 -0.97 9.33
C PHE A 12 12.25 -1.13 9.35
N PHE A 13 13.00 -0.07 9.02
CA PHE A 13 14.46 -0.15 9.03
C PHE A 13 15.02 -0.28 10.44
N ARG A 14 14.41 0.33 11.43
CA ARG A 14 14.76 0.14 12.83
C ARG A 14 14.61 -1.33 13.24
N MET A 15 13.52 -1.98 12.84
CA MET A 15 13.35 -3.43 13.09
C MET A 15 14.39 -4.26 12.34
N ALA A 16 14.75 -3.90 11.10
CA ALA A 16 15.80 -4.58 10.35
C ALA A 16 17.18 -4.45 11.02
N GLU A 17 17.49 -3.28 11.56
CA GLU A 17 18.74 -3.04 12.30
C GLU A 17 18.85 -3.91 13.56
N PHE A 18 17.76 -4.17 14.26
CA PHE A 18 17.76 -5.10 15.41
C PHE A 18 18.13 -6.54 15.02
N THR A 19 17.90 -6.95 13.78
CA THR A 19 18.31 -8.26 13.27
C THR A 19 19.73 -8.27 12.71
N GLY A 20 20.46 -7.16 12.81
CA GLY A 20 21.85 -7.02 12.34
C GLY A 20 21.96 -6.61 10.87
N ILE A 21 20.85 -6.36 10.17
CA ILE A 21 20.81 -5.86 8.79
C ILE A 21 21.11 -4.35 8.82
N LYS A 22 21.91 -3.87 7.86
CA LYS A 22 22.26 -2.45 7.72
C LYS A 22 21.68 -1.87 6.42
N PRO A 23 20.39 -1.57 6.37
CA PRO A 23 19.75 -1.06 5.16
C PRO A 23 20.24 0.35 4.83
N ALA A 24 20.10 0.74 3.58
CA ALA A 24 20.40 2.10 3.10
C ALA A 24 19.27 3.08 3.46
N THR A 25 19.02 3.29 4.75
CA THR A 25 17.87 4.01 5.30
C THR A 25 17.69 5.40 4.67
N LYS A 26 18.76 6.22 4.63
CA LYS A 26 18.68 7.60 4.12
C LYS A 26 18.38 7.65 2.62
N THR A 27 19.07 6.82 1.83
CA THR A 27 18.87 6.77 0.38
C THR A 27 17.48 6.25 0.02
N THR A 28 16.97 5.24 0.74
CA THR A 28 15.64 4.69 0.52
C THR A 28 14.54 5.68 0.90
N LEU A 29 14.69 6.41 2.02
CA LEU A 29 13.78 7.49 2.40
C LEU A 29 13.73 8.59 1.34
N PHE A 30 14.88 9.02 0.84
CA PHE A 30 14.96 10.02 -0.22
C PHE A 30 14.30 9.54 -1.51
N SER A 31 14.59 8.29 -1.91
CA SER A 31 13.99 7.68 -3.10
C SER A 31 12.47 7.52 -2.98
N SER A 32 11.95 7.16 -1.80
CA SER A 32 10.51 7.06 -1.58
C SER A 32 9.80 8.42 -1.68
N LEU A 33 10.41 9.49 -1.19
CA LEU A 33 9.88 10.84 -1.34
C LEU A 33 9.85 11.27 -2.81
N ILE A 34 10.90 10.96 -3.58
CA ILE A 34 10.95 11.23 -5.02
C ILE A 34 9.78 10.51 -5.72
N ILE A 35 9.58 9.22 -5.44
CA ILE A 35 8.47 8.44 -6.04
C ILE A 35 7.12 9.09 -5.72
N ILE A 36 6.87 9.47 -4.47
CA ILE A 36 5.61 10.11 -4.06
C ILE A 36 5.39 11.45 -4.77
N ILE A 37 6.44 12.28 -4.86
CA ILE A 37 6.35 13.57 -5.54
C ILE A 37 6.04 13.39 -7.03
N PHE A 38 6.75 12.49 -7.72
CA PHE A 38 6.49 12.22 -9.13
C PHE A 38 5.10 11.60 -9.37
N THR A 39 4.64 10.71 -8.48
CA THR A 39 3.28 10.17 -8.54
C THR A 39 2.23 11.28 -8.37
N TYR A 40 2.48 12.24 -7.50
CA TYR A 40 1.60 13.39 -7.31
C TYR A 40 1.58 14.32 -8.52
N LEU A 41 2.75 14.61 -9.11
CA LEU A 41 2.85 15.42 -10.33
C LEU A 41 2.19 14.75 -11.56
N GLU A 42 2.29 13.42 -11.63
CA GLU A 42 1.59 12.62 -12.63
C GLU A 42 0.06 12.66 -12.43
N ALA A 43 -0.39 12.58 -11.17
CA ALA A 43 -1.81 12.66 -10.82
C ALA A 43 -2.43 14.01 -11.21
N ILE A 44 -1.73 15.13 -11.01
CA ILE A 44 -2.18 16.47 -11.44
C ILE A 44 -2.13 16.65 -12.98
N GLY A 45 -1.53 15.72 -13.70
CA GLY A 45 -1.37 15.83 -15.17
C GLY A 45 -0.21 16.73 -15.61
N PHE A 46 0.69 17.09 -14.71
CA PHE A 46 1.87 17.91 -15.04
C PHE A 46 2.94 17.10 -15.79
N ILE A 47 2.96 15.79 -15.64
CA ILE A 47 3.93 14.88 -16.24
C ILE A 47 3.18 13.69 -16.88
N ASN A 48 3.78 13.07 -17.91
CA ASN A 48 3.22 11.90 -18.61
C ASN A 48 2.93 10.73 -17.65
N LYS A 49 1.81 10.02 -17.90
CA LYS A 49 1.21 8.95 -17.06
C LYS A 49 2.12 7.76 -16.97
N GLU A 50 3.25 7.58 -16.89
CA GLU A 50 4.06 6.35 -16.71
C GLU A 50 5.43 6.59 -16.06
N ILE A 51 5.72 7.84 -15.74
CA ILE A 51 7.04 8.23 -15.23
C ILE A 51 7.24 7.66 -13.82
N SER A 52 6.22 7.65 -12.98
CA SER A 52 6.35 7.15 -11.60
C SER A 52 6.71 5.67 -11.53
N SER A 53 6.21 4.84 -12.45
CA SER A 53 6.58 3.43 -12.54
C SER A 53 8.01 3.22 -13.04
N SER A 54 8.49 4.10 -13.92
CA SER A 54 9.86 4.07 -14.45
C SER A 54 10.92 4.54 -13.43
N ILE A 55 10.53 5.37 -12.47
CA ILE A 55 11.42 5.86 -11.41
C ILE A 55 11.79 4.76 -10.41
N LEU A 56 10.89 3.81 -10.16
CA LEU A 56 11.16 2.73 -9.21
C LEU A 56 12.43 1.92 -9.53
N PRO A 57 12.64 1.39 -10.76
CA PRO A 57 13.88 0.68 -11.09
C PRO A 57 15.10 1.58 -11.02
N ILE A 58 15.00 2.85 -11.40
CA ILE A 58 16.11 3.81 -11.31
C ILE A 58 16.52 4.02 -9.86
N CYS A 59 15.57 4.24 -8.96
CA CYS A 59 15.82 4.35 -7.52
C CYS A 59 16.41 3.07 -6.95
N SER A 60 15.94 1.91 -7.38
CA SER A 60 16.44 0.61 -6.93
C SER A 60 17.91 0.41 -7.33
N VAL A 61 18.27 0.74 -8.57
CA VAL A 61 19.67 0.71 -9.03
C VAL A 61 20.52 1.71 -8.25
N GLY A 62 20.01 2.91 -7.98
CA GLY A 62 20.70 3.91 -7.16
C GLY A 62 21.00 3.43 -5.74
N ILE A 63 20.05 2.74 -5.10
CA ILE A 63 20.24 2.15 -3.76
C ILE A 63 21.28 1.03 -3.81
N CYS A 64 21.22 0.14 -4.80
CA CYS A 64 22.20 -0.94 -4.97
C CYS A 64 23.61 -0.37 -5.16
N THR A 65 23.77 0.59 -6.07
CA THR A 65 25.05 1.24 -6.32
C THR A 65 25.60 1.92 -5.06
N TRP A 66 24.74 2.61 -4.32
CA TRP A 66 25.14 3.26 -3.06
C TRP A 66 25.66 2.25 -2.04
N LEU A 67 24.97 1.11 -1.84
CA LEU A 67 25.38 0.07 -0.91
C LEU A 67 26.69 -0.61 -1.33
N LEU A 68 26.90 -0.83 -2.63
CA LEU A 68 28.11 -1.44 -3.17
C LEU A 68 29.34 -0.52 -3.10
N LEU A 69 29.14 0.80 -3.18
CA LEU A 69 30.23 1.79 -3.08
C LEU A 69 30.70 2.07 -1.63
N GLN A 70 29.97 1.55 -0.62
CA GLN A 70 30.39 1.74 0.75
C GLN A 70 31.65 0.91 1.07
N PRO A 71 32.57 1.40 1.94
CA PRO A 71 33.82 0.70 2.30
C PRO A 71 33.59 -0.68 2.94
N LYS A 72 32.46 -0.86 3.58
CA LYS A 72 31.94 -2.17 4.01
C LYS A 72 30.82 -2.51 3.05
N SER A 73 31.13 -3.30 2.02
CA SER A 73 30.16 -3.74 1.01
C SER A 73 28.88 -4.25 1.67
N GLY A 74 27.74 -3.71 1.24
CA GLY A 74 26.43 -4.15 1.72
C GLY A 74 26.22 -5.62 1.42
N THR A 75 25.65 -6.32 2.38
CA THR A 75 25.25 -7.73 2.20
C THR A 75 24.02 -7.81 1.32
N ILE A 76 23.76 -9.00 0.76
CA ILE A 76 22.51 -9.26 -0.01
C ILE A 76 21.28 -8.94 0.83
N SER A 77 21.34 -9.21 2.14
CA SER A 77 20.26 -8.90 3.10
C SER A 77 20.02 -7.39 3.22
N ASP A 78 21.07 -6.57 3.20
CA ASP A 78 20.96 -5.11 3.28
C ASP A 78 20.30 -4.54 2.02
N ILE A 79 20.70 -5.06 0.85
CA ILE A 79 20.10 -4.70 -0.44
C ILE A 79 18.63 -5.12 -0.48
N ALA A 80 18.33 -6.37 -0.10
CA ALA A 80 16.98 -6.91 -0.10
C ALA A 80 16.04 -6.12 0.82
N ALA A 81 16.48 -5.80 2.05
CA ALA A 81 15.69 -5.01 2.98
C ALA A 81 15.44 -3.59 2.45
N SER A 82 16.45 -2.96 1.83
CA SER A 82 16.32 -1.62 1.25
C SER A 82 15.36 -1.58 0.08
N ILE A 83 15.46 -2.53 -0.86
CA ILE A 83 14.57 -2.63 -2.02
C ILE A 83 13.16 -3.00 -1.59
N PHE A 84 13.00 -3.95 -0.65
CA PHE A 84 11.70 -4.32 -0.12
C PHE A 84 11.02 -3.13 0.56
N GLY A 85 11.74 -2.38 1.39
CA GLY A 85 11.23 -1.15 2.00
C GLY A 85 10.79 -0.12 0.96
N LEU A 86 11.61 0.13 -0.06
CA LEU A 86 11.28 1.04 -1.15
C LEU A 86 10.01 0.61 -1.88
N PHE A 87 9.91 -0.65 -2.25
CA PHE A 87 8.78 -1.17 -3.01
C PHE A 87 7.51 -1.21 -2.15
N TYR A 88 7.57 -1.88 -0.99
CA TYR A 88 6.39 -2.15 -0.18
C TYR A 88 5.88 -0.93 0.58
N LEU A 89 6.78 -0.14 1.17
CA LEU A 89 6.41 1.02 1.98
C LEU A 89 6.53 2.36 1.23
N GLY A 90 7.38 2.45 0.21
CA GLY A 90 7.54 3.67 -0.58
C GLY A 90 6.62 3.73 -1.79
N PHE A 91 6.67 2.70 -2.65
CA PHE A 91 5.98 2.70 -3.95
C PHE A 91 4.51 2.29 -3.86
N LEU A 92 4.16 1.19 -3.18
CA LEU A 92 2.77 0.74 -3.12
C LEU A 92 1.81 1.78 -2.53
N PRO A 93 2.14 2.49 -1.43
CA PRO A 93 1.26 3.53 -0.90
C PRO A 93 1.05 4.71 -1.85
N SER A 94 1.96 4.96 -2.80
CA SER A 94 1.78 6.03 -3.77
C SER A 94 0.57 5.80 -4.70
N TYR A 95 0.14 4.54 -4.90
CA TYR A 95 -1.06 4.23 -5.68
C TYR A 95 -2.36 4.78 -5.08
N TRP A 96 -2.40 5.07 -3.77
CA TRP A 96 -3.53 5.79 -3.17
C TRP A 96 -3.72 7.19 -3.75
N ILE A 97 -2.63 7.83 -4.19
CA ILE A 97 -2.69 9.12 -4.88
C ILE A 97 -3.33 8.94 -6.24
N LYS A 98 -2.90 7.92 -7.01
CA LYS A 98 -3.47 7.60 -8.33
C LYS A 98 -4.94 7.18 -8.23
N LEU A 99 -5.29 6.42 -7.20
CA LEU A 99 -6.66 5.99 -6.98
C LEU A 99 -7.62 7.18 -6.78
N ARG A 100 -7.16 8.21 -6.10
CA ARG A 100 -7.95 9.43 -5.87
C ARG A 100 -8.18 10.24 -7.15
N GLU A 101 -7.24 10.21 -8.08
CA GLU A 101 -7.30 10.96 -9.35
C GLU A 101 -8.04 10.20 -10.48
N LEU A 102 -8.60 9.05 -10.20
CA LEU A 102 -9.38 8.25 -11.15
C LEU A 102 -10.72 8.89 -11.56
N ASN A 103 -10.75 10.22 -11.70
CA ASN A 103 -11.97 10.95 -12.04
C ASN A 103 -12.43 10.78 -13.50
N SER A 104 -11.55 10.39 -14.42
CA SER A 104 -11.83 10.48 -15.86
C SER A 104 -11.97 9.16 -16.61
N ILE A 105 -11.62 8.04 -16.00
CA ILE A 105 -11.60 6.73 -16.69
C ILE A 105 -12.79 5.85 -16.28
N VAL A 106 -13.40 6.14 -15.14
CA VAL A 106 -14.48 5.31 -14.57
C VAL A 106 -15.83 5.56 -15.23
N ASP A 107 -15.99 6.67 -15.95
CA ASP A 107 -17.26 7.05 -16.60
C ASP A 107 -17.75 6.04 -17.64
N ILE A 108 -16.90 5.16 -18.18
CA ILE A 108 -17.26 4.32 -19.32
C ILE A 108 -17.58 2.87 -18.91
N SER A 109 -16.96 2.32 -17.89
CA SER A 109 -17.08 0.88 -17.61
C SER A 109 -17.79 0.53 -16.29
N PHE A 110 -17.83 1.42 -15.32
CA PHE A 110 -18.47 1.17 -14.02
C PHE A 110 -19.95 1.55 -13.97
N ASN A 111 -20.41 2.43 -14.86
CA ASN A 111 -21.83 2.87 -14.95
C ASN A 111 -22.81 1.74 -15.29
N SER A 112 -22.34 0.64 -15.86
CA SER A 112 -23.17 -0.52 -16.15
C SER A 112 -23.37 -1.46 -14.96
N PHE A 113 -22.48 -1.42 -13.98
CA PHE A 113 -22.54 -2.31 -12.82
C PHE A 113 -23.04 -1.62 -11.52
N ILE A 114 -22.80 -0.33 -11.38
CA ILE A 114 -23.29 0.47 -10.25
C ILE A 114 -23.94 1.74 -10.82
N ARG A 115 -25.23 1.90 -10.58
CA ARG A 115 -26.05 3.04 -11.03
C ARG A 115 -25.66 4.33 -10.28
N LEU A 116 -24.48 4.85 -10.57
CA LEU A 116 -23.93 6.07 -9.96
C LEU A 116 -24.11 7.29 -10.87
N GLU A 117 -25.34 7.51 -11.35
CA GLU A 117 -25.67 8.60 -12.29
C GLU A 117 -25.42 10.03 -11.74
N SER A 118 -25.15 10.20 -10.46
CA SER A 118 -25.06 11.53 -9.83
C SER A 118 -23.70 11.90 -9.21
N ILE A 119 -22.63 11.10 -9.39
CA ILE A 119 -21.34 11.33 -8.70
C ILE A 119 -20.22 11.66 -9.69
N SER A 120 -20.49 12.49 -10.70
CA SER A 120 -19.52 12.76 -11.78
C SER A 120 -18.33 13.64 -11.37
N HIS A 121 -18.36 14.29 -10.20
CA HIS A 121 -17.31 15.27 -9.85
C HIS A 121 -16.28 14.79 -8.83
N ASN A 122 -16.51 13.68 -8.11
CA ASN A 122 -15.62 13.17 -7.05
C ASN A 122 -15.48 11.64 -7.03
N SER A 123 -15.54 10.98 -8.18
CA SER A 123 -15.51 9.52 -8.28
C SER A 123 -14.27 8.90 -7.63
N GLY A 124 -13.09 9.48 -7.82
CA GLY A 124 -11.85 9.00 -7.22
C GLY A 124 -11.83 9.08 -5.68
N LEU A 125 -12.42 10.13 -5.11
CA LEU A 125 -12.57 10.25 -3.66
C LEU A 125 -13.50 9.17 -3.11
N TYR A 126 -14.61 8.91 -3.80
CA TYR A 126 -15.57 7.87 -3.44
C TYR A 126 -14.93 6.48 -3.45
N ILE A 127 -14.21 6.14 -4.51
CA ILE A 127 -13.50 4.86 -4.64
C ILE A 127 -12.44 4.71 -3.52
N THR A 128 -11.72 5.78 -3.23
CA THR A 128 -10.72 5.76 -2.16
C THR A 128 -11.35 5.53 -0.79
N LEU A 129 -12.42 6.25 -0.46
CA LEU A 129 -13.13 6.11 0.82
C LEU A 129 -13.80 4.73 0.96
N THR A 130 -14.44 4.23 -0.09
CA THR A 130 -15.05 2.89 -0.07
C THR A 130 -14.02 1.79 0.06
N SER A 131 -12.86 1.91 -0.61
CA SER A 131 -11.76 0.98 -0.45
C SER A 131 -11.22 0.97 0.99
N CYS A 132 -11.02 2.14 1.59
CA CYS A 132 -10.63 2.24 3.01
C CYS A 132 -11.67 1.59 3.93
N LEU A 133 -12.94 1.84 3.67
CA LEU A 133 -14.04 1.31 4.47
C LEU A 133 -14.08 -0.23 4.42
N PHE A 134 -13.86 -0.84 3.24
CA PHE A 134 -13.82 -2.30 3.10
C PHE A 134 -12.61 -2.91 3.80
N ILE A 135 -11.44 -2.26 3.76
CA ILE A 135 -10.26 -2.71 4.49
C ILE A 135 -10.53 -2.70 6.00
N VAL A 136 -11.04 -1.58 6.52
CA VAL A 136 -11.37 -1.45 7.94
C VAL A 136 -12.43 -2.47 8.37
N ALA A 137 -13.46 -2.69 7.55
CA ALA A 137 -14.49 -3.70 7.84
C ALA A 137 -13.92 -5.12 7.88
N SER A 138 -13.00 -5.44 6.96
CA SER A 138 -12.30 -6.73 6.96
C SER A 138 -11.47 -6.91 8.23
N ASP A 139 -10.74 -5.89 8.66
CA ASP A 139 -9.91 -5.95 9.86
C ASP A 139 -10.76 -6.09 11.14
N ILE A 140 -11.83 -5.30 11.24
CA ILE A 140 -12.78 -5.40 12.36
C ILE A 140 -13.43 -6.78 12.39
N GLY A 141 -13.93 -7.27 11.26
CA GLY A 141 -14.55 -8.58 11.13
C GLY A 141 -13.61 -9.72 11.51
N SER A 142 -12.37 -9.66 11.00
CA SER A 142 -11.36 -10.66 11.32
C SER A 142 -10.98 -10.67 12.80
N TYR A 143 -10.90 -9.50 13.43
CA TYR A 143 -10.61 -9.39 14.85
C TYR A 143 -11.74 -9.94 15.73
N PHE A 144 -12.99 -9.50 15.49
CA PHE A 144 -14.11 -9.92 16.33
C PHE A 144 -14.40 -11.42 16.20
N ILE A 145 -14.43 -11.94 14.97
CA ILE A 145 -14.71 -13.36 14.73
C ILE A 145 -13.52 -14.22 15.18
N GLY A 146 -12.30 -13.77 14.92
CA GLY A 146 -11.09 -14.46 15.40
C GLY A 146 -11.00 -14.54 16.91
N LYS A 147 -11.40 -13.47 17.61
CA LYS A 147 -11.41 -13.44 19.09
C LYS A 147 -12.55 -14.29 19.68
N SER A 148 -13.74 -14.28 19.05
CA SER A 148 -14.91 -14.98 19.59
C SER A 148 -14.96 -16.46 19.24
N PHE A 149 -14.55 -16.82 18.03
CA PHE A 149 -14.70 -18.18 17.48
C PHE A 149 -13.38 -18.82 17.04
N GLY A 150 -12.25 -18.11 17.14
CA GLY A 150 -10.96 -18.59 16.69
C GLY A 150 -10.50 -19.82 17.48
N LYS A 151 -10.30 -20.94 16.78
CA LYS A 151 -9.80 -22.19 17.34
C LYS A 151 -8.50 -22.64 16.70
N ARG A 152 -8.32 -22.37 15.40
CA ARG A 152 -7.16 -22.84 14.62
C ARG A 152 -6.28 -21.65 14.26
N SER A 153 -4.99 -21.69 14.63
CA SER A 153 -4.03 -20.68 14.21
C SER A 153 -3.84 -20.71 12.69
N LEU A 154 -3.74 -19.54 12.06
CA LEU A 154 -3.56 -19.40 10.63
C LEU A 154 -2.17 -19.86 10.18
N SER A 155 -1.14 -19.57 10.98
CA SER A 155 0.25 -19.88 10.65
C SER A 155 1.08 -20.05 11.93
N PRO A 156 2.12 -20.92 11.90
CA PRO A 156 3.09 -21.03 12.99
C PRO A 156 3.83 -19.71 13.28
N ILE A 157 3.98 -18.85 12.26
CA ILE A 157 4.67 -17.56 12.35
C ILE A 157 3.82 -16.54 13.13
N SER A 158 2.50 -16.62 13.03
CA SER A 158 1.57 -15.71 13.72
C SER A 158 0.44 -16.50 14.38
N PRO A 159 0.69 -17.09 15.55
CA PRO A 159 -0.28 -17.95 16.23
C PRO A 159 -1.52 -17.20 16.74
N SER A 160 -1.44 -15.87 16.87
CA SER A 160 -2.57 -15.02 17.28
C SER A 160 -3.61 -14.81 16.18
N LYS A 161 -3.28 -15.07 14.90
CA LYS A 161 -4.24 -15.01 13.78
C LYS A 161 -4.89 -16.35 13.57
N THR A 162 -6.22 -16.36 13.41
CA THR A 162 -7.02 -17.58 13.27
C THR A 162 -7.64 -17.70 11.88
N ILE A 163 -7.88 -18.94 11.42
CA ILE A 163 -8.54 -19.21 10.14
C ILE A 163 -9.99 -18.69 10.17
N GLU A 164 -10.66 -18.87 11.29
CA GLU A 164 -12.02 -18.38 11.49
C GLU A 164 -12.09 -16.85 11.41
N GLY A 165 -11.07 -16.17 11.94
CA GLY A 165 -10.91 -14.73 11.80
C GLY A 165 -10.75 -14.28 10.35
N LEU A 166 -9.94 -14.98 9.56
CA LEU A 166 -9.78 -14.69 8.14
C LEU A 166 -11.11 -14.83 7.37
N VAL A 167 -11.84 -15.92 7.60
CA VAL A 167 -13.17 -16.10 6.99
C VAL A 167 -14.11 -14.99 7.44
N GLY A 168 -14.05 -14.62 8.71
CA GLY A 168 -14.83 -13.52 9.26
C GLY A 168 -14.58 -12.18 8.60
N GLY A 169 -13.32 -11.84 8.33
CA GLY A 169 -12.97 -10.63 7.60
C GLY A 169 -13.55 -10.59 6.19
N ILE A 170 -13.43 -11.71 5.46
CA ILE A 170 -14.00 -11.85 4.10
C ILE A 170 -15.51 -11.67 4.13
N LEU A 171 -16.22 -12.34 5.05
CA LEU A 171 -17.68 -12.25 5.15
C LEU A 171 -18.14 -10.83 5.50
N CYS A 172 -17.46 -10.14 6.42
CA CYS A 172 -17.76 -8.75 6.75
C CYS A 172 -17.56 -7.81 5.58
N SER A 173 -16.49 -7.98 4.78
CA SER A 173 -16.26 -7.18 3.58
C SER A 173 -17.35 -7.40 2.53
N ILE A 174 -17.74 -8.65 2.26
CA ILE A 174 -18.82 -9.00 1.32
C ILE A 174 -20.16 -8.42 1.80
N PHE A 175 -20.47 -8.57 3.09
CA PHE A 175 -21.69 -8.03 3.65
C PHE A 175 -21.77 -6.51 3.51
N LEU A 176 -20.67 -5.82 3.77
CA LEU A 176 -20.61 -4.38 3.62
C LEU A 176 -20.71 -3.96 2.14
N ALA A 177 -20.09 -4.70 1.23
CA ALA A 177 -20.19 -4.47 -0.21
C ALA A 177 -21.63 -4.65 -0.72
N THR A 178 -22.34 -5.67 -0.24
CA THR A 178 -23.76 -5.87 -0.60
C THR A 178 -24.65 -4.76 -0.08
N ILE A 179 -24.45 -4.29 1.16
CA ILE A 179 -25.17 -3.14 1.70
C ILE A 179 -24.92 -1.89 0.85
N PHE A 180 -23.66 -1.65 0.49
CA PHE A 180 -23.31 -0.49 -0.36
C PHE A 180 -23.97 -0.56 -1.74
N SER A 181 -24.02 -1.76 -2.34
CA SER A 181 -24.70 -1.99 -3.63
C SER A 181 -26.23 -1.79 -3.59
N PHE A 182 -26.85 -1.92 -2.41
CA PHE A 182 -28.29 -1.67 -2.25
C PHE A 182 -28.61 -0.21 -1.92
N LEU A 183 -27.66 0.52 -1.34
CA LEU A 183 -27.86 1.92 -0.93
C LEU A 183 -27.52 2.92 -2.03
N PHE A 184 -26.65 2.53 -2.96
CA PHE A 184 -26.14 3.37 -4.05
C PHE A 184 -26.32 2.70 -5.41
#